data_aabe047b4c5ec18a291c841f8ae0153a
#
_entry.id   aabe047b4c5ec18a291c841f8ae0153a
#
_cell.length_a   1.000
_cell.length_b   1.000
_cell.length_c   1.000
_cell.angle_alpha   90.00
_cell.angle_beta   90.00
_cell.angle_gamma   90.00
#
_symmetry.space_group_name_H-M   'P 1'
#
loop_
_entity.id
_entity.type
_entity.pdbx_description
1 polymer ?
#
loop_
_entity_poly.entity_id
_entity_poly.type
_entity_poly.pdbx_seq_one_letter_code
_entity_poly.pdbx_strand_id
1 'polypeptide(L)'
;LWTVPAVQAQSFGSPAMRKLQMAEFAISNFYVDKVDEDKLVEEAIIKMLAQLDPHSTYSDAEEVKKMNEPLQGNFEGIGVQFQMIEDTLLVVQPVSNGPSEKIGILAGDRIIAVNDSAIAGVKMSTEEIMKRLRGPKGSKVNLKIVRRGVQDPLVFTVKRDKIPILSLDASYMIQPKTGYIRINRFGATTAEEFKKAMKELQKQGMKDMILDLQGNGGGYLNAAIDLANEFLGQKELIVYTEGRTAKRSDFYAKGNGEFRNGRL
;
A
#
# COMPACT_ATOMS: atom_id res chain seq x y z
N LEU A 1 -45.29 40.79 9.08
CA LEU A 1 -43.99 40.81 9.80
C LEU A 1 -43.43 39.40 9.76
N TRP A 2 -42.51 39.17 8.85
CA TRP A 2 -41.78 37.91 8.76
C TRP A 2 -40.52 38.06 9.63
N THR A 3 -40.44 37.33 10.71
CA THR A 3 -39.23 37.21 11.52
C THR A 3 -38.29 36.21 10.85
N VAL A 4 -37.18 36.70 10.28
CA VAL A 4 -36.09 35.86 9.82
C VAL A 4 -35.40 35.32 11.08
N PRO A 5 -35.26 33.96 11.24
CA PRO A 5 -34.51 33.44 12.36
C PRO A 5 -33.02 33.85 12.19
N ALA A 6 -32.48 34.46 13.22
CA ALA A 6 -31.05 34.74 13.28
C ALA A 6 -30.29 33.41 13.20
N VAL A 7 -29.60 33.17 12.09
CA VAL A 7 -28.61 32.12 11.96
C VAL A 7 -27.50 32.48 12.95
N GLN A 8 -27.49 31.82 14.11
CA GLN A 8 -26.34 31.85 15.00
C GLN A 8 -25.15 31.31 14.22
N ALA A 9 -24.26 32.18 13.79
CA ALA A 9 -22.96 31.79 13.34
C ALA A 9 -22.27 31.05 14.49
N GLN A 10 -22.31 29.70 14.44
CA GLN A 10 -21.51 28.90 15.35
C GLN A 10 -20.07 29.33 15.14
N SER A 11 -19.49 29.98 16.14
CA SER A 11 -18.09 30.38 16.14
C SER A 11 -17.27 29.08 16.11
N PHE A 12 -16.85 28.69 14.93
CA PHE A 12 -15.91 27.59 14.74
C PHE A 12 -14.58 27.98 15.40
N GLY A 13 -14.32 27.43 16.58
CA GLY A 13 -13.00 27.46 17.21
C GLY A 13 -12.97 27.97 18.64
N SER A 14 -12.28 27.20 19.49
CA SER A 14 -11.88 27.61 20.83
C SER A 14 -11.00 28.86 20.78
N PRO A 15 -10.83 29.60 21.92
CA PRO A 15 -9.86 30.69 21.98
C PRO A 15 -8.44 30.31 21.53
N ALA A 16 -8.04 29.06 21.77
CA ALA A 16 -6.76 28.52 21.31
C ALA A 16 -6.69 28.41 19.77
N MET A 17 -7.76 27.92 19.13
CA MET A 17 -7.84 27.83 17.68
C MET A 17 -7.77 29.22 17.03
N ARG A 18 -8.44 30.21 17.60
CA ARG A 18 -8.35 31.59 17.10
C ARG A 18 -6.94 32.17 17.15
N LYS A 19 -6.16 31.85 18.20
CA LYS A 19 -4.75 32.26 18.28
C LYS A 19 -3.92 31.67 17.13
N LEU A 20 -4.14 30.38 16.84
CA LEU A 20 -3.43 29.68 15.75
C LEU A 20 -3.76 30.32 14.38
N GLN A 21 -5.06 30.54 14.12
CA GLN A 21 -5.52 31.22 12.90
C GLN A 21 -4.97 32.65 12.76
N MET A 22 -4.94 33.42 13.86
CA MET A 22 -4.37 34.77 13.84
C MET A 22 -2.84 34.73 13.58
N ALA A 23 -2.13 33.77 14.15
CA ALA A 23 -0.70 33.62 13.91
C ALA A 23 -0.40 33.25 12.46
N GLU A 24 -1.12 32.29 11.92
CA GLU A 24 -1.03 31.89 10.51
C GLU A 24 -1.33 33.09 9.58
N PHE A 25 -2.45 33.78 9.78
CA PHE A 25 -2.83 34.98 9.02
C PHE A 25 -1.77 36.08 9.08
N ALA A 26 -1.20 36.34 10.28
CA ALA A 26 -0.17 37.38 10.43
C ALA A 26 1.13 36.99 9.70
N ILE A 27 1.53 35.74 9.73
CA ILE A 27 2.73 35.24 9.03
C ILE A 27 2.51 35.35 7.52
N SER A 28 1.39 34.82 7.02
CA SER A 28 1.10 34.75 5.57
C SER A 28 0.94 36.14 4.94
N ASN A 29 0.47 37.17 5.71
CA ASN A 29 0.18 38.48 5.16
C ASN A 29 1.22 39.57 5.49
N PHE A 30 2.00 39.40 6.57
CA PHE A 30 2.89 40.46 7.05
C PHE A 30 4.36 40.05 7.16
N TYR A 31 4.70 38.80 6.90
CA TYR A 31 6.11 38.39 6.87
C TYR A 31 6.83 39.03 5.66
N VAL A 32 8.12 39.29 5.80
CA VAL A 32 8.92 39.99 4.78
C VAL A 32 9.05 39.22 3.46
N ASP A 33 9.12 37.87 3.55
CA ASP A 33 9.23 37.01 2.40
C ASP A 33 7.91 36.27 2.17
N LYS A 34 7.69 35.80 0.92
CA LYS A 34 6.53 34.98 0.59
C LYS A 34 6.59 33.63 1.33
N VAL A 35 5.57 33.34 2.09
CA VAL A 35 5.43 32.06 2.84
C VAL A 35 4.58 31.07 2.03
N ASP A 36 4.97 29.81 2.09
CA ASP A 36 4.15 28.70 1.64
C ASP A 36 3.20 28.30 2.78
N GLU A 37 1.93 28.67 2.63
CA GLU A 37 0.91 28.46 3.67
C GLU A 37 0.65 27.00 3.96
N ASP A 38 0.60 26.15 2.91
CA ASP A 38 0.35 24.70 3.07
C ASP A 38 1.46 24.07 3.92
N LYS A 39 2.71 24.36 3.58
CA LYS A 39 3.87 23.87 4.32
C LYS A 39 3.91 24.40 5.76
N LEU A 40 3.56 25.66 5.98
CA LEU A 40 3.50 26.26 7.31
C LEU A 40 2.46 25.54 8.19
N VAL A 41 1.28 25.27 7.64
CA VAL A 41 0.20 24.58 8.35
C VAL A 41 0.56 23.13 8.61
N GLU A 42 1.15 22.41 7.67
CA GLU A 42 1.61 21.04 7.85
C GLU A 42 2.65 20.92 8.97
N GLU A 43 3.65 21.81 9.00
CA GLU A 43 4.65 21.86 10.07
C GLU A 43 4.01 22.14 11.44
N ALA A 44 3.01 23.03 11.49
CA ALA A 44 2.27 23.29 12.72
C ALA A 44 1.51 22.06 13.21
N ILE A 45 0.85 21.31 12.31
CA ILE A 45 0.16 20.06 12.61
C ILE A 45 1.14 19.01 13.16
N ILE A 46 2.28 18.82 12.50
CA ILE A 46 3.34 17.90 12.96
C ILE A 46 3.79 18.24 14.38
N LYS A 47 4.02 19.53 14.66
CA LYS A 47 4.44 19.99 16.00
C LYS A 47 3.36 19.81 17.07
N MET A 48 2.08 19.98 16.72
CA MET A 48 0.97 19.70 17.63
C MET A 48 0.86 18.20 17.95
N LEU A 49 0.96 17.34 16.95
CA LEU A 49 0.88 15.88 17.12
C LEU A 49 2.08 15.34 17.94
N ALA A 50 3.26 15.92 17.80
CA ALA A 50 4.44 15.57 18.60
C ALA A 50 4.28 15.81 20.10
N GLN A 51 3.25 16.52 20.56
CA GLN A 51 2.90 16.68 21.98
C GLN A 51 2.02 15.56 22.52
N LEU A 52 1.54 14.65 21.67
CA LEU A 52 0.65 13.55 22.06
C LEU A 52 1.47 12.28 22.33
N ASP A 53 1.42 11.31 21.50
CA ASP A 53 2.09 10.03 21.63
C ASP A 53 2.90 9.72 20.34
N PRO A 54 3.85 8.76 20.38
CA PRO A 54 4.70 8.44 19.23
C PRO A 54 3.94 7.88 18.00
N HIS A 55 2.68 7.45 18.17
CA HIS A 55 1.86 6.91 17.10
C HIS A 55 1.00 7.98 16.41
N SER A 56 0.88 9.16 17.03
CA SER A 56 0.15 10.29 16.47
C SER A 56 1.03 11.06 15.49
N THR A 57 0.94 10.70 14.21
CA THR A 57 1.75 11.29 13.13
C THR A 57 0.86 11.90 12.05
N TYR A 58 1.39 12.89 11.35
CA TYR A 58 0.80 13.44 10.13
C TYR A 58 1.44 12.76 8.92
N SER A 59 0.63 12.42 7.94
CA SER A 59 1.11 11.96 6.64
C SER A 59 0.43 12.75 5.54
N ASP A 60 1.20 13.22 4.59
CA ASP A 60 0.66 13.94 3.43
C ASP A 60 -0.05 12.99 2.45
N ALA A 61 -0.70 13.54 1.42
CA ALA A 61 -1.48 12.77 0.47
C ALA A 61 -0.62 11.76 -0.34
N GLU A 62 0.65 12.11 -0.63
CA GLU A 62 1.58 11.22 -1.35
C GLU A 62 2.04 10.06 -0.45
N GLU A 63 2.34 10.36 0.81
CA GLU A 63 2.69 9.34 1.82
C GLU A 63 1.52 8.38 2.08
N VAL A 64 0.31 8.91 2.28
CA VAL A 64 -0.91 8.10 2.44
C VAL A 64 -1.13 7.20 1.23
N LYS A 65 -0.92 7.70 0.02
CA LYS A 65 -1.01 6.89 -1.21
C LYS A 65 0.03 5.77 -1.21
N LYS A 66 1.30 6.08 -0.89
CA LYS A 66 2.39 5.09 -0.81
C LYS A 66 2.11 4.00 0.24
N MET A 67 1.56 4.39 1.41
CA MET A 67 1.19 3.46 2.47
C MET A 67 0.02 2.55 2.08
N ASN A 68 -0.96 3.09 1.34
CA ASN A 68 -2.17 2.35 0.96
C ASN A 68 -1.98 1.45 -0.26
N GLU A 69 -1.08 1.77 -1.19
CA GLU A 69 -0.84 0.94 -2.39
C GLU A 69 -0.60 -0.55 -2.06
N PRO A 70 0.31 -0.93 -1.14
CA PRO A 70 0.51 -2.32 -0.78
C PRO A 70 -0.72 -2.99 -0.18
N LEU A 71 -1.54 -2.21 0.55
CA LEU A 71 -2.77 -2.70 1.18
C LEU A 71 -3.91 -2.87 0.18
N GLN A 72 -3.94 -2.09 -0.91
CA GLN A 72 -4.89 -2.26 -2.00
C GLN A 72 -4.60 -3.52 -2.85
N GLY A 73 -3.44 -4.16 -2.64
CA GLY A 73 -3.05 -5.40 -3.32
C GLY A 73 -2.63 -5.20 -4.78
N ASN A 74 -2.42 -3.98 -5.24
CA ASN A 74 -1.89 -3.69 -6.56
C ASN A 74 -1.33 -2.26 -6.66
N PHE A 75 -0.43 -2.06 -7.62
CA PHE A 75 0.01 -0.74 -8.07
C PHE A 75 -0.02 -0.66 -9.60
N GLU A 76 0.05 0.53 -10.15
CA GLU A 76 0.04 0.74 -11.60
C GLU A 76 1.44 1.06 -12.13
N GLY A 77 1.89 0.29 -13.13
CA GLY A 77 3.25 0.45 -13.67
C GLY A 77 3.61 -0.59 -14.73
N ILE A 78 4.91 -0.76 -14.93
CA ILE A 78 5.45 -1.68 -15.95
C ILE A 78 5.58 -3.14 -15.49
N GLY A 79 5.56 -3.42 -14.20
CA GLY A 79 5.62 -4.77 -13.65
C GLY A 79 7.00 -5.42 -13.79
N VAL A 80 8.04 -4.82 -13.17
CA VAL A 80 9.36 -5.39 -13.01
C VAL A 80 9.82 -5.34 -11.56
N GLN A 81 10.50 -6.36 -11.10
CA GLN A 81 11.34 -6.30 -9.91
C GLN A 81 12.74 -5.90 -10.37
N PHE A 82 13.33 -4.92 -9.73
CA PHE A 82 14.62 -4.39 -10.13
C PHE A 82 15.53 -4.09 -8.95
N GLN A 83 16.80 -3.94 -9.23
CA GLN A 83 17.83 -3.52 -8.31
C GLN A 83 18.71 -2.46 -8.98
N MET A 84 19.17 -1.47 -8.22
CA MET A 84 20.15 -0.51 -8.69
C MET A 84 21.56 -1.10 -8.53
N ILE A 85 22.28 -1.20 -9.62
CA ILE A 85 23.69 -1.66 -9.65
C ILE A 85 24.50 -0.65 -10.46
N GLU A 86 25.52 -0.05 -9.84
CA GLU A 86 26.42 0.92 -10.49
C GLU A 86 25.65 2.00 -11.28
N ASP A 87 24.72 2.68 -10.59
CA ASP A 87 23.89 3.74 -11.18
C ASP A 87 23.06 3.28 -12.41
N THR A 88 22.69 2.00 -12.45
CA THR A 88 21.91 1.42 -13.55
C THR A 88 20.80 0.52 -12.97
N LEU A 89 19.59 0.62 -13.52
CA LEU A 89 18.47 -0.26 -13.16
C LEU A 89 18.63 -1.62 -13.83
N LEU A 90 18.91 -2.65 -13.04
CA LEU A 90 18.93 -4.04 -13.46
C LEU A 90 17.57 -4.70 -13.17
N VAL A 91 16.95 -5.27 -14.18
CA VAL A 91 15.74 -6.09 -14.03
C VAL A 91 16.13 -7.42 -13.39
N VAL A 92 15.69 -7.66 -12.16
CA VAL A 92 15.86 -8.95 -11.47
C VAL A 92 14.94 -9.97 -12.09
N GLN A 93 13.66 -9.62 -12.23
CA GLN A 93 12.67 -10.40 -12.99
C GLN A 93 11.44 -9.54 -13.35
N PRO A 94 10.80 -9.78 -14.49
CA PRO A 94 9.49 -9.24 -14.77
C PRO A 94 8.43 -9.95 -13.90
N VAL A 95 7.36 -9.25 -13.57
CA VAL A 95 6.22 -9.84 -12.84
C VAL A 95 5.46 -10.78 -13.78
N SER A 96 5.20 -12.00 -13.33
CA SER A 96 4.49 -13.01 -14.12
C SER A 96 3.13 -12.52 -14.61
N ASN A 97 2.87 -12.72 -15.90
CA ASN A 97 1.70 -12.20 -16.62
C ASN A 97 1.59 -10.67 -16.64
N GLY A 98 2.64 -9.98 -16.21
CA GLY A 98 2.74 -8.53 -16.22
C GLY A 98 3.00 -7.92 -17.62
N PRO A 99 2.87 -6.59 -17.76
CA PRO A 99 3.05 -5.93 -19.05
C PRO A 99 4.48 -6.04 -19.59
N SER A 100 5.50 -6.05 -18.74
CA SER A 100 6.89 -6.18 -19.16
C SER A 100 7.24 -7.58 -19.66
N GLU A 101 6.75 -8.62 -19.00
CA GLU A 101 6.93 -10.01 -19.44
C GLU A 101 6.31 -10.25 -20.81
N LYS A 102 5.08 -9.75 -21.02
CA LYS A 102 4.32 -9.93 -22.28
C LYS A 102 5.02 -9.35 -23.50
N ILE A 103 5.84 -8.34 -23.34
CA ILE A 103 6.57 -7.72 -24.45
C ILE A 103 8.03 -8.22 -24.55
N GLY A 104 8.44 -9.18 -23.71
CA GLY A 104 9.74 -9.83 -23.80
C GLY A 104 10.89 -9.12 -23.07
N ILE A 105 10.60 -8.35 -22.03
CA ILE A 105 11.62 -7.91 -21.07
C ILE A 105 12.04 -9.12 -20.23
N LEU A 106 13.33 -9.29 -20.00
CA LEU A 106 13.92 -10.46 -19.37
C LEU A 106 14.69 -10.09 -18.09
N ALA A 107 14.91 -11.08 -17.24
CA ALA A 107 15.86 -10.97 -16.15
C ALA A 107 17.26 -10.69 -16.70
N GLY A 108 18.01 -9.79 -16.07
CA GLY A 108 19.32 -9.34 -16.51
C GLY A 108 19.30 -8.16 -17.48
N ASP A 109 18.16 -7.72 -17.97
CA ASP A 109 18.04 -6.50 -18.77
C ASP A 109 18.42 -5.27 -17.94
N ARG A 110 19.10 -4.31 -18.55
CA ARG A 110 19.47 -3.04 -17.94
C ARG A 110 18.68 -1.91 -18.59
N ILE A 111 17.79 -1.27 -17.86
CA ILE A 111 17.04 -0.12 -18.36
C ILE A 111 17.92 1.13 -18.22
N ILE A 112 18.26 1.74 -19.36
CA ILE A 112 19.18 2.89 -19.41
C ILE A 112 18.46 4.22 -19.67
N ALA A 113 17.26 4.20 -20.25
CA ALA A 113 16.46 5.40 -20.46
C ALA A 113 14.95 5.10 -20.38
N VAL A 114 14.18 6.11 -19.99
CA VAL A 114 12.71 6.11 -19.94
C VAL A 114 12.20 7.35 -20.67
N ASN A 115 11.37 7.17 -21.71
CA ASN A 115 10.85 8.26 -22.57
C ASN A 115 11.96 9.21 -23.02
N ASP A 116 13.02 8.67 -23.61
CA ASP A 116 14.21 9.39 -24.11
C ASP A 116 15.06 10.11 -23.05
N SER A 117 14.67 10.06 -21.78
CA SER A 117 15.47 10.57 -20.67
C SER A 117 16.39 9.47 -20.12
N ALA A 118 17.69 9.72 -20.09
CA ALA A 118 18.64 8.80 -19.45
C ALA A 118 18.32 8.65 -17.95
N ILE A 119 18.37 7.41 -17.45
CA ILE A 119 18.23 7.08 -16.03
C ILE A 119 19.48 6.36 -15.48
N ALA A 120 20.35 5.91 -16.35
CA ALA A 120 21.64 5.29 -15.99
C ALA A 120 22.77 6.29 -16.15
N GLY A 121 23.76 6.26 -15.25
CA GLY A 121 24.93 7.13 -15.27
C GLY A 121 24.69 8.59 -14.89
N VAL A 122 23.50 8.91 -14.34
CA VAL A 122 23.07 10.28 -14.01
C VAL A 122 22.77 10.48 -12.52
N LYS A 123 23.06 9.49 -11.69
CA LYS A 123 22.83 9.47 -10.23
C LYS A 123 21.38 9.80 -9.84
N MET A 124 20.43 9.35 -10.66
CA MET A 124 19.00 9.52 -10.38
C MET A 124 18.57 8.65 -9.18
N SER A 125 17.77 9.21 -8.28
CA SER A 125 17.28 8.44 -7.15
C SER A 125 16.33 7.32 -7.59
N THR A 126 16.34 6.21 -6.85
CA THR A 126 15.41 5.08 -7.09
C THR A 126 13.95 5.52 -7.09
N GLU A 127 13.62 6.48 -6.23
CA GLU A 127 12.26 7.02 -6.14
C GLU A 127 11.87 7.76 -7.44
N GLU A 128 12.75 8.57 -7.99
CA GLU A 128 12.48 9.29 -9.23
C GLU A 128 12.37 8.33 -10.42
N ILE A 129 13.22 7.30 -10.46
CA ILE A 129 13.13 6.23 -11.46
C ILE A 129 11.76 5.53 -11.35
N MET A 130 11.35 5.16 -10.15
CA MET A 130 10.02 4.55 -9.91
C MET A 130 8.88 5.46 -10.37
N LYS A 131 8.92 6.76 -10.09
CA LYS A 131 7.92 7.72 -10.56
C LYS A 131 7.79 7.73 -12.09
N ARG A 132 8.89 7.55 -12.81
CA ARG A 132 8.89 7.49 -14.30
C ARG A 132 8.37 6.16 -14.85
N LEU A 133 8.63 5.04 -14.15
CA LEU A 133 8.18 3.70 -14.55
C LEU A 133 6.71 3.46 -14.20
N ARG A 134 6.23 4.03 -13.10
CA ARG A 134 4.83 4.01 -12.68
C ARG A 134 3.99 4.96 -13.53
N GLY A 135 2.68 4.82 -13.44
CA GLY A 135 1.72 5.71 -14.08
C GLY A 135 0.41 5.00 -14.38
N PRO A 136 -0.63 5.76 -14.77
CA PRO A 136 -1.99 5.23 -14.94
C PRO A 136 -2.06 4.02 -15.85
N LYS A 137 -2.87 3.04 -15.47
CA LYS A 137 -3.19 1.88 -16.31
C LYS A 137 -3.58 2.32 -17.71
N GLY A 138 -3.00 1.67 -18.73
CA GLY A 138 -3.24 1.95 -20.13
C GLY A 138 -2.32 3.01 -20.74
N SER A 139 -1.64 3.83 -19.94
CA SER A 139 -0.61 4.76 -20.43
C SER A 139 0.60 4.01 -20.95
N LYS A 140 1.31 4.58 -21.92
CA LYS A 140 2.51 3.99 -22.53
C LYS A 140 3.77 4.62 -21.96
N VAL A 141 4.84 3.84 -21.89
CA VAL A 141 6.18 4.30 -21.58
C VAL A 141 7.17 3.59 -22.48
N ASN A 142 8.13 4.32 -23.03
CA ASN A 142 9.19 3.78 -23.86
C ASN A 142 10.41 3.51 -22.98
N LEU A 143 10.97 2.31 -23.08
CA LEU A 143 12.14 1.89 -22.35
C LEU A 143 13.27 1.59 -23.33
N LYS A 144 14.46 2.13 -23.09
CA LYS A 144 15.68 1.76 -23.77
C LYS A 144 16.48 0.82 -22.88
N ILE A 145 16.80 -0.36 -23.39
CA ILE A 145 17.34 -1.49 -22.61
C ILE A 145 18.62 -1.99 -23.26
N VAL A 146 19.62 -2.25 -22.43
CA VAL A 146 20.85 -2.99 -22.84
C VAL A 146 20.69 -4.43 -22.34
N ARG A 147 20.83 -5.38 -23.24
CA ARG A 147 20.76 -6.83 -22.97
C ARG A 147 22.09 -7.50 -23.28
N ARG A 148 22.54 -8.35 -22.37
CA ARG A 148 23.80 -9.13 -22.59
C ARG A 148 23.70 -9.96 -23.85
N GLY A 149 24.71 -9.87 -24.70
CA GLY A 149 24.79 -10.61 -25.99
C GLY A 149 24.04 -9.95 -27.15
N VAL A 150 23.43 -8.76 -26.94
CA VAL A 150 22.84 -7.93 -28.00
C VAL A 150 23.67 -6.65 -28.14
N GLN A 151 24.11 -6.35 -29.37
CA GLN A 151 25.04 -5.24 -29.61
C GLN A 151 24.35 -3.88 -29.47
N ASP A 152 23.16 -3.74 -30.05
CA ASP A 152 22.39 -2.49 -30.03
C ASP A 152 21.39 -2.46 -28.89
N PRO A 153 21.14 -1.29 -28.29
CA PRO A 153 20.08 -1.14 -27.30
C PRO A 153 18.70 -1.44 -27.88
N LEU A 154 17.91 -2.22 -27.13
CA LEU A 154 16.55 -2.57 -27.50
C LEU A 154 15.58 -1.47 -27.03
N VAL A 155 14.54 -1.21 -27.81
CA VAL A 155 13.47 -0.27 -27.45
C VAL A 155 12.17 -1.04 -27.27
N PHE A 156 11.57 -0.88 -26.10
CA PHE A 156 10.28 -1.48 -25.76
C PHE A 156 9.25 -0.41 -25.39
N THR A 157 8.06 -0.48 -25.97
CA THR A 157 6.92 0.32 -25.56
C THR A 157 6.04 -0.51 -24.63
N VAL A 158 6.07 -0.20 -23.34
CA VAL A 158 5.26 -0.88 -22.32
C VAL A 158 3.94 -0.14 -22.15
N LYS A 159 2.82 -0.84 -22.24
CA LYS A 159 1.52 -0.32 -21.82
C LYS A 159 1.34 -0.66 -20.33
N ARG A 160 1.34 0.34 -19.45
CA ARG A 160 1.22 0.14 -18.00
C ARG A 160 -0.08 -0.56 -17.65
N ASP A 161 -0.04 -1.40 -16.62
CA ASP A 161 -1.21 -2.11 -16.11
C ASP A 161 -1.16 -2.19 -14.58
N LYS A 162 -2.23 -2.71 -13.98
CA LYS A 162 -2.27 -3.07 -12.55
C LYS A 162 -1.37 -4.27 -12.30
N ILE A 163 -0.42 -4.09 -11.41
CA ILE A 163 0.54 -5.12 -11.01
C ILE A 163 0.12 -5.65 -9.64
N PRO A 164 -0.22 -6.94 -9.50
CA PRO A 164 -0.66 -7.47 -8.22
C PRO A 164 0.48 -7.46 -7.19
N ILE A 165 0.13 -7.11 -5.96
CA ILE A 165 0.98 -7.24 -4.77
C ILE A 165 0.32 -8.27 -3.87
N LEU A 166 0.86 -9.49 -3.86
CA LEU A 166 0.29 -10.57 -3.07
C LEU A 166 0.54 -10.35 -1.57
N SER A 167 -0.45 -10.70 -0.77
CA SER A 167 -0.36 -10.74 0.70
C SER A 167 0.22 -12.04 1.20
N LEU A 168 0.17 -13.10 0.38
CA LEU A 168 0.73 -14.42 0.68
C LEU A 168 2.11 -14.55 0.07
N ASP A 169 3.11 -14.84 0.93
CA ASP A 169 4.48 -15.12 0.49
C ASP A 169 4.69 -16.59 0.13
N ALA A 170 3.99 -17.46 0.82
CA ALA A 170 4.16 -18.91 0.66
C ALA A 170 2.86 -19.67 0.98
N SER A 171 2.63 -20.75 0.22
CA SER A 171 1.55 -21.70 0.44
C SER A 171 1.96 -23.06 -0.10
N TYR A 172 2.19 -24.05 0.77
CA TYR A 172 2.61 -25.40 0.39
C TYR A 172 2.31 -26.43 1.48
N MET A 173 2.34 -27.73 1.13
CA MET A 173 2.29 -28.83 2.10
C MET A 173 3.67 -28.98 2.74
N ILE A 174 3.81 -28.70 4.05
CA ILE A 174 5.08 -28.83 4.78
C ILE A 174 5.36 -30.28 5.17
N GLN A 175 4.32 -31.06 5.39
CA GLN A 175 4.36 -32.50 5.64
C GLN A 175 2.99 -33.12 5.29
N PRO A 176 2.86 -34.47 5.25
CA PRO A 176 1.57 -35.12 4.99
C PRO A 176 0.49 -34.57 5.93
N LYS A 177 -0.63 -34.13 5.35
CA LYS A 177 -1.80 -33.54 6.02
C LYS A 177 -1.60 -32.18 6.68
N THR A 178 -0.42 -31.57 6.67
CA THR A 178 -0.18 -30.24 7.25
C THR A 178 0.21 -29.25 6.17
N GLY A 179 -0.62 -28.23 5.96
CA GLY A 179 -0.34 -27.10 5.09
C GLY A 179 0.36 -25.98 5.84
N TYR A 180 1.17 -25.21 5.13
CA TYR A 180 1.79 -23.98 5.60
C TYR A 180 1.35 -22.81 4.71
N ILE A 181 0.87 -21.73 5.33
CA ILE A 181 0.52 -20.49 4.65
C ILE A 181 1.17 -19.34 5.41
N ARG A 182 1.91 -18.48 4.69
CA ARG A 182 2.50 -17.25 5.24
C ARG A 182 1.84 -16.02 4.67
N ILE A 183 1.40 -15.13 5.57
CA ILE A 183 0.76 -13.86 5.23
C ILE A 183 1.61 -12.71 5.76
N ASN A 184 2.10 -11.84 4.88
CA ASN A 184 2.99 -10.73 5.22
C ASN A 184 2.25 -9.43 5.57
N ARG A 185 0.97 -9.29 5.19
CA ARG A 185 0.12 -8.14 5.47
C ARG A 185 -1.37 -8.49 5.37
N PHE A 186 -2.22 -7.61 5.89
CA PHE A 186 -3.68 -7.71 5.71
C PHE A 186 -4.16 -6.69 4.68
N GLY A 187 -4.02 -7.01 3.40
CA GLY A 187 -4.51 -6.20 2.27
C GLY A 187 -5.94 -6.52 1.86
N ALA A 188 -6.47 -5.77 0.91
CA ALA A 188 -7.84 -5.93 0.41
C ALA A 188 -8.08 -7.32 -0.23
N THR A 189 -7.04 -7.96 -0.77
CA THR A 189 -7.10 -9.25 -1.46
C THR A 189 -6.74 -10.44 -0.56
N THR A 190 -6.28 -10.20 0.69
CA THR A 190 -5.73 -11.24 1.57
C THR A 190 -6.71 -12.39 1.82
N ALA A 191 -7.97 -12.08 2.11
CA ALA A 191 -8.97 -13.13 2.39
C ALA A 191 -9.24 -14.01 1.17
N GLU A 192 -9.29 -13.44 -0.04
CA GLU A 192 -9.46 -14.19 -1.28
C GLU A 192 -8.24 -15.06 -1.61
N GLU A 193 -7.03 -14.48 -1.47
CA GLU A 193 -5.76 -15.18 -1.67
C GLU A 193 -5.65 -16.36 -0.70
N PHE A 194 -5.95 -16.14 0.58
CA PHE A 194 -5.94 -17.17 1.61
C PHE A 194 -6.92 -18.31 1.31
N LYS A 195 -8.17 -17.99 0.98
CA LYS A 195 -9.19 -19.00 0.61
C LYS A 195 -8.75 -19.85 -0.58
N LYS A 196 -8.19 -19.21 -1.60
CA LYS A 196 -7.66 -19.92 -2.77
C LYS A 196 -6.53 -20.86 -2.39
N ALA A 197 -5.55 -20.39 -1.62
CA ALA A 197 -4.42 -21.18 -1.16
C ALA A 197 -4.87 -22.35 -0.29
N MET A 198 -5.76 -22.10 0.67
CA MET A 198 -6.34 -23.12 1.54
C MET A 198 -7.04 -24.23 0.74
N LYS A 199 -7.89 -23.87 -0.24
CA LYS A 199 -8.56 -24.84 -1.10
C LYS A 199 -7.59 -25.70 -1.90
N GLU A 200 -6.53 -25.12 -2.43
CA GLU A 200 -5.50 -25.88 -3.15
C GLU A 200 -4.75 -26.87 -2.23
N LEU A 201 -4.46 -26.46 -0.99
CA LEU A 201 -3.86 -27.36 0.00
C LEU A 201 -4.82 -28.45 0.48
N GLN A 202 -6.11 -28.14 0.64
CA GLN A 202 -7.15 -29.13 0.96
C GLN A 202 -7.29 -30.19 -0.14
N LYS A 203 -7.20 -29.82 -1.43
CA LYS A 203 -7.17 -30.81 -2.54
C LYS A 203 -5.95 -31.73 -2.46
N GLN A 204 -4.83 -31.25 -1.87
CA GLN A 204 -3.63 -32.07 -1.63
C GLN A 204 -3.72 -32.89 -0.34
N GLY A 205 -4.86 -32.84 0.37
CA GLY A 205 -5.12 -33.64 1.57
C GLY A 205 -4.78 -32.92 2.90
N MET A 206 -4.65 -31.60 2.90
CA MET A 206 -4.45 -30.81 4.11
C MET A 206 -5.61 -31.05 5.10
N LYS A 207 -5.27 -31.30 6.36
CA LYS A 207 -6.18 -31.36 7.50
C LYS A 207 -5.82 -30.38 8.60
N ASP A 208 -4.52 -30.16 8.80
CA ASP A 208 -3.96 -29.24 9.78
C ASP A 208 -3.24 -28.09 9.06
N MET A 209 -3.14 -26.93 9.68
CA MET A 209 -2.54 -25.73 9.08
C MET A 209 -1.54 -25.09 10.05
N ILE A 210 -0.43 -24.61 9.50
CA ILE A 210 0.43 -23.62 10.14
C ILE A 210 0.18 -22.30 9.42
N LEU A 211 -0.38 -21.32 10.14
CA LEU A 211 -0.55 -19.96 9.66
C LEU A 211 0.58 -19.10 10.22
N ASP A 212 1.49 -18.67 9.35
CA ASP A 212 2.64 -17.86 9.73
C ASP A 212 2.35 -16.37 9.49
N LEU A 213 2.37 -15.61 10.57
CA LEU A 213 2.22 -14.16 10.60
C LEU A 213 3.50 -13.45 11.06
N GLN A 214 4.65 -14.13 11.09
CA GLN A 214 5.92 -13.52 11.47
C GLN A 214 6.31 -12.39 10.52
N GLY A 215 6.58 -11.21 11.07
CA GLY A 215 6.90 -10.01 10.30
C GLY A 215 5.69 -9.35 9.63
N ASN A 216 4.46 -9.81 9.90
CA ASN A 216 3.25 -9.15 9.43
C ASN A 216 3.05 -7.83 10.19
N GLY A 217 3.13 -6.71 9.49
CA GLY A 217 2.98 -5.36 10.04
C GLY A 217 1.52 -4.92 10.26
N GLY A 218 0.53 -5.79 9.97
CA GLY A 218 -0.89 -5.45 10.04
C GLY A 218 -1.49 -5.08 8.68
N GLY A 219 -2.45 -4.15 8.68
CA GLY A 219 -3.16 -3.68 7.48
C GLY A 219 -4.63 -3.39 7.77
N TYR A 220 -5.52 -3.77 6.86
CA TYR A 220 -6.95 -3.53 7.04
C TYR A 220 -7.57 -4.45 8.10
N LEU A 221 -8.23 -3.84 9.09
CA LEU A 221 -8.97 -4.55 10.15
C LEU A 221 -9.99 -5.55 9.56
N ASN A 222 -10.74 -5.12 8.53
CA ASN A 222 -11.72 -5.98 7.89
C ASN A 222 -11.09 -7.22 7.24
N ALA A 223 -9.90 -7.10 6.65
CA ALA A 223 -9.19 -8.24 6.08
C ALA A 223 -8.77 -9.26 7.16
N ALA A 224 -8.36 -8.78 8.33
CA ALA A 224 -8.05 -9.63 9.49
C ALA A 224 -9.31 -10.30 10.05
N ILE A 225 -10.44 -9.59 10.12
CA ILE A 225 -11.74 -10.12 10.53
C ILE A 225 -12.21 -11.21 9.56
N ASP A 226 -12.12 -10.95 8.25
CA ASP A 226 -12.53 -11.92 7.22
C ASP A 226 -11.65 -13.18 7.24
N LEU A 227 -10.35 -13.03 7.53
CA LEU A 227 -9.46 -14.18 7.73
C LEU A 227 -9.83 -14.96 9.01
N ALA A 228 -10.01 -14.28 10.13
CA ALA A 228 -10.36 -14.93 11.41
C ALA A 228 -11.69 -15.69 11.31
N ASN A 229 -12.63 -15.19 10.50
CA ASN A 229 -13.91 -15.84 10.25
C ASN A 229 -13.78 -17.22 9.61
N GLU A 230 -12.65 -17.55 8.95
CA GLU A 230 -12.41 -18.89 8.38
C GLU A 230 -12.22 -19.97 9.44
N PHE A 231 -11.86 -19.60 10.66
CA PHE A 231 -11.52 -20.50 11.76
C PHE A 231 -12.59 -20.58 12.87
N LEU A 232 -13.42 -19.54 12.98
CA LEU A 232 -14.30 -19.34 14.14
C LEU A 232 -15.74 -19.78 13.88
N GLY A 233 -16.41 -20.19 14.95
CA GLY A 233 -17.83 -20.53 14.95
C GLY A 233 -18.73 -19.28 14.85
N GLN A 234 -20.01 -19.53 14.57
CA GLN A 234 -21.00 -18.45 14.47
C GLN A 234 -21.15 -17.70 15.80
N LYS A 235 -21.17 -16.35 15.74
CA LYS A 235 -21.33 -15.45 16.89
C LYS A 235 -20.18 -15.42 17.89
N GLU A 236 -19.03 -16.02 17.57
CA GLU A 236 -17.81 -15.81 18.36
C GLU A 236 -17.28 -14.39 18.13
N LEU A 237 -16.93 -13.70 19.21
CA LEU A 237 -16.38 -12.36 19.15
C LEU A 237 -14.95 -12.42 18.60
N ILE A 238 -14.68 -11.76 17.47
CA ILE A 238 -13.35 -11.67 16.87
C ILE A 238 -12.57 -10.53 17.51
N VAL A 239 -13.13 -9.32 17.48
CA VAL A 239 -12.50 -8.10 17.96
C VAL A 239 -13.57 -7.05 18.26
N TYR A 240 -13.24 -6.09 19.12
CA TYR A 240 -14.04 -4.88 19.27
C TYR A 240 -13.16 -3.64 19.19
N THR A 241 -13.77 -2.53 18.84
CA THR A 241 -13.15 -1.20 18.91
C THR A 241 -13.95 -0.34 19.88
N GLU A 242 -13.24 0.43 20.72
CA GLU A 242 -13.83 1.34 21.69
C GLU A 242 -12.92 2.53 21.89
N GLY A 243 -13.46 3.71 22.05
CA GLY A 243 -12.72 4.93 22.30
C GLY A 243 -13.43 5.86 23.27
N ARG A 244 -12.72 6.86 23.78
CA ARG A 244 -13.28 7.84 24.75
C ARG A 244 -14.58 8.49 24.27
N THR A 245 -14.70 8.79 22.98
CA THR A 245 -15.85 9.42 22.35
C THR A 245 -16.57 8.51 21.36
N ALA A 246 -15.94 7.40 20.98
CA ALA A 246 -16.50 6.40 20.08
C ALA A 246 -17.14 5.27 20.88
N LYS A 247 -18.41 4.94 20.57
CA LYS A 247 -19.08 3.80 21.18
C LYS A 247 -18.40 2.50 20.77
N ARG A 248 -18.46 1.50 21.64
CA ARG A 248 -18.01 0.16 21.36
C ARG A 248 -18.69 -0.41 20.12
N SER A 249 -17.89 -0.98 19.22
CA SER A 249 -18.32 -1.72 18.03
C SER A 249 -17.72 -3.11 18.06
N ASP A 250 -18.57 -4.13 18.12
CA ASP A 250 -18.17 -5.53 18.17
C ASP A 250 -18.24 -6.16 16.78
N PHE A 251 -17.25 -7.00 16.44
CA PHE A 251 -17.19 -7.76 15.21
C PHE A 251 -17.23 -9.26 15.54
N TYR A 252 -18.24 -9.93 15.04
CA TYR A 252 -18.50 -11.35 15.33
C TYR A 252 -18.28 -12.22 14.09
N ALA A 253 -17.86 -13.47 14.32
CA ALA A 253 -17.73 -14.47 13.28
C ALA A 253 -19.09 -14.85 12.70
N LYS A 254 -19.12 -15.02 11.37
CA LYS A 254 -20.33 -15.41 10.62
C LYS A 254 -20.58 -16.93 10.68
N GLY A 255 -19.57 -17.72 11.06
CA GLY A 255 -19.64 -19.18 11.17
C GLY A 255 -19.72 -19.91 9.83
N ASN A 256 -19.33 -19.25 8.74
CA ASN A 256 -19.30 -19.80 7.38
C ASN A 256 -17.88 -20.11 6.88
N GLY A 257 -16.88 -20.11 7.79
CA GLY A 257 -15.49 -20.41 7.47
C GLY A 257 -15.27 -21.88 7.09
N GLU A 258 -14.29 -22.11 6.23
CA GLU A 258 -14.01 -23.43 5.64
C GLU A 258 -12.94 -24.23 6.41
N PHE A 259 -12.30 -23.64 7.45
CA PHE A 259 -11.27 -24.32 8.25
C PHE A 259 -11.60 -24.33 9.76
N ARG A 260 -12.75 -24.90 10.13
CA ARG A 260 -13.22 -24.95 11.53
C ARG A 260 -12.88 -26.25 12.26
N ASN A 261 -12.52 -27.30 11.53
CA ASN A 261 -12.34 -28.66 12.08
C ASN A 261 -10.88 -29.16 12.05
N GLY A 262 -9.94 -28.33 11.57
CA GLY A 262 -8.51 -28.65 11.55
C GLY A 262 -7.79 -28.10 12.78
N ARG A 263 -6.56 -28.57 13.01
CA ARG A 263 -5.65 -27.93 13.98
C ARG A 263 -4.97 -26.73 13.32
N LEU A 264 -4.95 -25.60 14.04
CA LEU A 264 -4.24 -24.39 13.67
C LEU A 264 -3.05 -24.18 14.58
#